data_0c0fc65eea2574913469651085e75b4c
#
_entry.id   0c0fc65eea2574913469651085e75b4c
#
_cell.length_a   1.000
_cell.length_b   1.000
_cell.length_c   1.000
_cell.angle_alpha   90.00
_cell.angle_beta   90.00
_cell.angle_gamma   90.00
#
_symmetry.space_group_name_H-M   'P 1'
#
loop_
_entity.id
_entity.type
_entity.pdbx_description
1 polymer ?
#
loop_
_entity_poly.entity_id
_entity_poly.type
_entity_poly.pdbx_seq_one_letter_code
_entity_poly.pdbx_strand_id
1 'polypeptide(L)' 'MFEYSIRSKYTGEYDLIFGYSLAGALRDEGLSEDEWACYRVGEVFEEERVW' A
#
# COMPACT_ATOMS: atom_id res chain seq x y z
N MET A 1 -6.06 -0.78 9.64
CA MET A 1 -5.36 -0.26 8.44
C MET A 1 -4.14 -1.10 8.14
N PHE A 2 -3.83 -1.27 6.89
CA PHE A 2 -2.70 -2.09 6.50
C PHE A 2 -1.69 -1.29 5.71
N GLU A 3 -0.45 -1.71 5.78
CA GLU A 3 0.63 -1.10 5.05
C GLU A 3 0.96 -2.05 3.93
N TYR A 4 0.94 -1.58 2.70
CA TYR A 4 1.20 -2.42 1.55
C TYR A 4 2.51 -1.99 0.90
N SER A 5 3.42 -2.94 0.76
CA SER A 5 4.68 -2.68 0.08
C SER A 5 4.51 -3.13 -1.35
N ILE A 6 4.61 -2.22 -2.28
CA ILE A 6 4.32 -2.49 -3.68
C ILE A 6 5.53 -2.19 -4.54
N ARG A 7 5.55 -2.75 -5.72
CA ARG A 7 6.66 -2.54 -6.64
C ARG A 7 6.10 -2.38 -8.04
N SER A 8 6.61 -1.42 -8.78
CA SER A 8 6.17 -1.18 -10.13
C SER A 8 6.64 -2.30 -11.03
N LYS A 9 5.74 -2.84 -11.85
CA LYS A 9 6.10 -3.90 -12.76
C LYS A 9 6.90 -3.36 -13.93
N TYR A 10 6.85 -2.07 -14.18
CA TYR A 10 7.53 -1.50 -15.31
C TYR A 10 8.88 -0.88 -14.95
N THR A 11 8.96 -0.19 -13.85
CA THR A 11 10.18 0.48 -13.50
C THR A 11 10.96 -0.22 -12.40
N GLY A 12 10.30 -1.10 -11.66
CA GLY A 12 10.95 -1.77 -10.55
C GLY A 12 11.04 -0.93 -9.31
N GLU A 13 10.41 0.24 -9.30
CA GLU A 13 10.48 1.09 -8.12
C GLU A 13 9.58 0.57 -7.03
N TYR A 14 9.97 0.79 -5.79
CA TYR A 14 9.18 0.36 -4.64
C TYR A 14 8.44 1.53 -4.04
N ASP A 15 7.31 1.27 -3.48
CA ASP A 15 6.54 2.31 -2.81
C ASP A 15 5.78 1.68 -1.64
N LEU A 16 5.27 2.54 -0.76
CA LEU A 16 4.58 2.08 0.41
C LEU A 16 3.27 2.82 0.48
N ILE A 17 2.17 2.12 0.56
CA ILE A 17 0.86 2.75 0.62
C ILE A 17 0.07 2.16 1.77
N PHE A 18 -0.94 2.88 2.23
CA PHE A 18 -1.72 2.48 3.38
C PHE A 18 -3.20 2.49 3.04
N GLY A 19 -3.94 1.59 3.61
CA GLY A 19 -5.38 1.55 3.41
C GLY A 19 -5.98 0.33 4.05
N TYR A 20 -7.28 0.15 3.86
CA TYR A 20 -7.95 -1.00 4.43
C TYR A 20 -8.04 -2.15 3.43
N SER A 21 -7.73 -1.90 2.18
CA SER A 21 -7.61 -2.95 1.20
C SER A 21 -6.59 -2.50 0.17
N LEU A 22 -6.00 -3.44 -0.53
CA LEU A 22 -4.99 -3.09 -1.52
C LEU A 22 -5.62 -2.30 -2.66
N ALA A 23 -6.78 -2.72 -3.13
CA ALA A 23 -7.42 -2.03 -4.23
C ALA A 23 -7.77 -0.59 -3.83
N GLY A 24 -8.27 -0.39 -2.61
CA GLY A 24 -8.59 0.93 -2.14
C GLY A 24 -7.36 1.80 -1.96
N ALA A 25 -6.28 1.21 -1.43
CA ALA A 25 -5.05 1.96 -1.22
C ALA A 25 -4.46 2.41 -2.54
N LEU A 26 -4.47 1.53 -3.56
CA LEU A 26 -3.95 1.90 -4.85
C LEU A 26 -4.82 2.98 -5.50
N ARG A 27 -6.14 2.85 -5.37
CA ARG A 27 -7.01 3.83 -5.96
C ARG A 27 -6.81 5.19 -5.32
N ASP A 28 -6.65 5.24 -4.01
CA ASP A 28 -6.46 6.51 -3.33
C ASP A 28 -5.18 7.20 -3.75
N GLU A 29 -4.18 6.43 -4.17
CA GLU A 29 -2.93 7.02 -4.61
C GLU A 29 -2.94 7.25 -6.12
N GLY A 30 -4.01 6.89 -6.81
CA GLY A 30 -4.06 7.06 -8.25
C GLY A 30 -3.23 6.04 -8.99
N LEU A 31 -3.00 4.87 -8.41
CA LEU A 31 -2.18 3.84 -9.01
C LEU A 31 -3.05 2.73 -9.56
N SER A 32 -2.51 2.00 -10.54
CA SER A 32 -3.25 0.94 -11.20
C SER A 32 -2.76 -0.42 -10.73
N GLU A 33 -3.69 -1.34 -10.47
CA GLU A 33 -3.29 -2.66 -10.05
C GLU A 33 -2.53 -3.37 -11.15
N ASP A 34 -2.71 -2.96 -12.41
CA ASP A 34 -2.00 -3.60 -13.48
C ASP A 34 -0.54 -3.21 -13.52
N GLU A 35 -0.19 -2.09 -12.91
CA GLU A 35 1.18 -1.62 -12.92
C GLU A 35 1.93 -1.93 -11.64
N TRP A 36 1.25 -2.21 -10.59
CA TRP A 36 1.89 -2.39 -9.29
C TRP A 36 1.57 -3.75 -8.70
N ALA A 37 2.57 -4.40 -8.16
CA ALA A 37 2.40 -5.70 -7.52
C ALA A 37 2.69 -5.54 -6.03
N CYS A 38 1.82 -6.09 -5.20
CA CYS A 38 2.02 -6.03 -3.76
C CYS A 38 2.82 -7.26 -3.35
N TYR A 39 3.93 -7.05 -2.64
CA TYR A 39 4.73 -8.17 -2.23
C TYR A 39 4.79 -8.32 -0.73
N ARG A 40 4.23 -7.40 0.03
CA ARG A 40 4.24 -7.54 1.47
C ARG A 40 3.12 -6.74 2.06
N VAL A 41 2.46 -7.27 3.07
CA VAL A 41 1.38 -6.59 3.75
C VAL A 41 1.68 -6.62 5.23
N GLY A 42 1.59 -5.47 5.88
CA GLY A 42 1.79 -5.37 7.31
C GLY A 42 0.60 -4.69 7.94
N GLU A 43 0.37 -4.97 9.21
CA GLU A 43 -0.73 -4.35 9.90
C GLU A 43 -0.24 -3.14 10.64
N VAL A 44 -0.97 -2.05 10.59
CA VAL A 44 -0.59 -0.82 11.25
C VAL A 44 -1.65 -0.49 12.25
N PHE A 45 -1.23 -0.28 13.52
CA PHE A 45 -2.17 0.05 14.54
C PHE A 45 -2.28 1.55 14.60
N GLU A 46 -3.52 2.05 14.60
CA GLU A 46 -3.64 3.41 14.57
C GLU A 46 -3.81 3.99 15.86
N GLU A 47 -3.97 3.27 16.87
CA GLU A 47 -4.30 3.84 18.05
C GLU A 47 -3.29 4.17 18.90
N GLU A 48 -2.24 4.13 18.59
CA GLU A 48 -1.26 4.42 19.43
C GLU A 48 -1.19 5.74 19.86
N ARG A 49 -1.96 6.57 19.64
CA ARG A 49 -1.83 7.80 20.09
C ARG A 49 -2.11 7.88 21.42
N VAL A 50 -1.35 8.02 22.15
CA VAL A 50 -1.58 8.03 23.42
C VAL A 50 -1.37 9.29 23.85
N TRP A 51 -2.01 9.98 24.27
CA TRP A 51 -1.71 11.21 24.87
C TRP A 51 -2.63 11.44 25.89
#